data_53a8a77745dc1cb997f8b5c36085cfcb
#
_entry.id   53a8a77745dc1cb997f8b5c36085cfcb
#
_cell.length_a   1.000
_cell.length_b   1.000
_cell.length_c   1.000
_cell.angle_alpha   90.00
_cell.angle_beta   90.00
_cell.angle_gamma   90.00
#
_symmetry.space_group_name_H-M   'P 1'
#
loop_
_entity.id
_entity.type
_entity.pdbx_description
1 polymer ?
#
loop_
_entity_poly.entity_id
_entity_poly.type
_entity_poly.pdbx_seq_one_letter_code
_entity_poly.pdbx_strand_id
1 'polypeptide(L)'
;MPQRLTPLEVSLLALDTARTPGHVGTVTVLEPGPGQEKVDHAGLTVLVADRLAYVPRYRQRVVSVPGRLAAPVWIDDDDFDLSFHVRTAALPRPGTSDQLRELVGQVLARRLDRSRPLWEVLLVEGLEGGRVAVVEKTHLALVDGGDTVDLAQVLLDADLEGSLPGAVAEWHPALEPGPTDLVVGALWESAQDPARAVDNLRGVVAGALGVALAVGEVVGGTLGGGLGDLAGDALRGGRPPAGSPLAGAVSRSRRFATLRVPLADLQAVHAAHGHTVNDVVLAVVAGGLRSWLLTRGGLGRTRTLRALVPMSVIEDEVGTSSLGVQVAPHLQDLPVGEANPLVRLHQVAYSSEAHRDSGRAVDARTLTDIAGFAPATLHVLGVRVAAQTVRRPHDVLITNVPGPQVPLYADGARMTETFPVVPLGPGHLLAVGVTSYDGGVFFGLTADRDAIDDLDVLVQCLDDAVGDLLDTTDQARRRQPTRAASPAARRAAASKAAARAEAARRRAAGRRSA
;
A
#
# COMPACT_ATOMS: atom_id res chain seq x y z
N MET A 1 -14.63 -1.14 -29.38
CA MET A 1 -15.79 -1.20 -28.44
C MET A 1 -15.26 -0.81 -27.06
N PRO A 2 -16.02 -0.11 -26.23
CA PRO A 2 -15.61 0.24 -24.89
C PRO A 2 -15.38 -1.01 -24.04
N GLN A 3 -14.36 -0.98 -23.18
CA GLN A 3 -14.02 -2.09 -22.31
C GLN A 3 -15.02 -2.20 -21.15
N ARG A 4 -15.61 -3.39 -20.92
CA ARG A 4 -16.47 -3.62 -19.76
C ARG A 4 -15.65 -3.74 -18.49
N LEU A 5 -16.24 -3.26 -17.40
CA LEU A 5 -15.69 -3.49 -16.08
C LEU A 5 -15.74 -4.98 -15.75
N THR A 6 -14.67 -5.46 -15.13
CA THR A 6 -14.61 -6.80 -14.56
C THR A 6 -15.56 -6.94 -13.35
N PRO A 7 -15.99 -8.14 -12.97
CA PRO A 7 -16.82 -8.35 -11.78
C PRO A 7 -16.17 -7.78 -10.50
N LEU A 8 -14.84 -7.81 -10.42
CA LEU A 8 -14.10 -7.22 -9.31
C LEU A 8 -14.23 -5.69 -9.29
N GLU A 9 -14.00 -5.01 -10.42
CA GLU A 9 -14.13 -3.55 -10.52
C GLU A 9 -15.55 -3.09 -10.17
N VAL A 10 -16.56 -3.81 -10.64
CA VAL A 10 -17.96 -3.56 -10.26
C VAL A 10 -18.17 -3.71 -8.75
N SER A 11 -17.60 -4.74 -8.14
CA SER A 11 -17.68 -4.97 -6.69
C SER A 11 -16.98 -3.87 -5.90
N LEU A 12 -15.79 -3.44 -6.33
CA LEU A 12 -15.04 -2.35 -5.71
C LEU A 12 -15.81 -1.02 -5.77
N LEU A 13 -16.44 -0.72 -6.91
CA LEU A 13 -17.30 0.45 -7.05
C LEU A 13 -18.56 0.36 -6.17
N ALA A 14 -19.11 -0.84 -5.98
CA ALA A 14 -20.28 -1.04 -5.12
C ALA A 14 -19.94 -0.88 -3.63
N LEU A 15 -18.73 -1.30 -3.22
CA LEU A 15 -18.23 -1.16 -1.84
C LEU A 15 -17.80 0.28 -1.50
N ASP A 16 -17.55 1.13 -2.50
CA ASP A 16 -17.20 2.52 -2.29
C ASP A 16 -18.42 3.32 -1.82
N THR A 17 -18.45 3.62 -0.53
CA THR A 17 -19.49 4.40 0.13
C THR A 17 -18.95 5.71 0.71
N ALA A 18 -19.81 6.58 1.20
CA ALA A 18 -19.40 7.80 1.88
C ALA A 18 -18.66 7.54 3.21
N ARG A 19 -18.82 6.34 3.79
CA ARG A 19 -18.14 5.93 5.03
C ARG A 19 -16.89 5.11 4.76
N THR A 20 -16.85 4.41 3.65
CA THR A 20 -15.73 3.57 3.23
C THR A 20 -15.34 3.91 1.79
N PRO A 21 -14.70 5.07 1.55
CA PRO A 21 -14.22 5.43 0.22
C PRO A 21 -13.20 4.40 -0.29
N GLY A 22 -13.42 3.92 -1.52
CA GLY A 22 -12.65 2.84 -2.12
C GLY A 22 -11.40 3.32 -2.87
N HIS A 23 -10.60 4.21 -2.28
CA HIS A 23 -9.37 4.72 -2.89
C HIS A 23 -8.14 4.42 -2.06
N VAL A 24 -7.04 4.18 -2.74
CA VAL A 24 -5.69 4.13 -2.17
C VAL A 24 -4.91 5.35 -2.62
N GLY A 25 -3.73 5.55 -2.08
CA GLY A 25 -2.83 6.60 -2.52
C GLY A 25 -1.49 6.58 -1.83
N THR A 26 -0.74 7.61 -2.08
CA THR A 26 0.54 7.89 -1.43
C THR A 26 0.61 9.35 -1.00
N VAL A 27 1.39 9.59 0.04
CA VAL A 27 1.83 10.94 0.45
C VAL A 27 3.33 10.98 0.26
N THR A 28 3.77 11.68 -0.77
CA THR A 28 5.19 11.81 -1.13
C THR A 28 5.69 13.19 -0.76
N VAL A 29 6.77 13.28 0.01
CA VAL A 29 7.41 14.55 0.37
C VAL A 29 8.61 14.76 -0.53
N LEU A 30 8.64 15.92 -1.19
CA LEU A 30 9.68 16.34 -2.11
C LEU A 30 10.47 17.50 -1.52
N GLU A 31 11.78 17.43 -1.68
CA GLU A 31 12.72 18.49 -1.26
C GLU A 31 13.42 19.05 -2.50
N PRO A 32 13.25 20.36 -2.79
CA PRO A 32 13.96 21.00 -3.89
C PRO A 32 15.47 20.94 -3.66
N GLY A 33 16.23 20.66 -4.71
CA GLY A 33 17.69 20.70 -4.66
C GLY A 33 18.23 22.12 -4.43
N PRO A 34 19.51 22.25 -4.01
CA PRO A 34 20.14 23.54 -3.85
C PRO A 34 20.13 24.33 -5.18
N GLY A 35 19.47 25.51 -5.19
CA GLY A 35 19.36 26.35 -6.37
C GLY A 35 18.32 25.94 -7.40
N GLN A 36 17.52 24.95 -7.11
CA GLN A 36 16.36 24.58 -7.93
C GLN A 36 15.12 25.39 -7.52
N GLU A 37 14.27 25.69 -8.50
CA GLU A 37 12.94 26.21 -8.24
C GLU A 37 12.12 25.14 -7.51
N LYS A 38 11.20 25.59 -6.66
CA LYS A 38 10.29 24.66 -5.99
C LYS A 38 9.39 24.00 -7.04
N VAL A 39 9.08 22.72 -6.83
CA VAL A 39 7.97 22.10 -7.55
C VAL A 39 6.73 22.94 -7.31
N ASP A 40 6.21 23.51 -8.36
CA ASP A 40 4.99 24.30 -8.33
C ASP A 40 3.84 23.58 -9.05
N HIS A 41 2.66 24.16 -8.99
CA HIS A 41 1.49 23.59 -9.65
C HIS A 41 1.67 23.47 -11.17
N ALA A 42 2.35 24.41 -11.80
CA ALA A 42 2.55 24.40 -13.25
C ALA A 42 3.49 23.26 -13.68
N GLY A 43 4.64 23.11 -13.00
CA GLY A 43 5.58 22.02 -13.24
C GLY A 43 4.95 20.65 -13.02
N LEU A 44 4.25 20.46 -11.88
CA LEU A 44 3.55 19.20 -11.61
C LEU A 44 2.46 18.90 -12.65
N THR A 45 1.72 19.92 -13.12
CA THR A 45 0.69 19.75 -14.15
C THR A 45 1.30 19.29 -15.46
N VAL A 46 2.41 19.87 -15.88
CA VAL A 46 3.16 19.47 -17.09
C VAL A 46 3.66 18.04 -16.93
N LEU A 47 4.28 17.71 -15.79
CA LEU A 47 4.77 16.36 -15.51
C LEU A 47 3.64 15.33 -15.60
N VAL A 48 2.49 15.58 -14.95
CA VAL A 48 1.33 14.68 -15.01
C VAL A 48 0.80 14.54 -16.43
N ALA A 49 0.69 15.66 -17.19
CA ALA A 49 0.24 15.65 -18.58
C ALA A 49 1.07 14.72 -19.46
N ASP A 50 2.40 14.82 -19.35
CA ASP A 50 3.34 13.99 -20.10
C ASP A 50 3.22 12.50 -19.71
N ARG A 51 3.03 12.22 -18.42
CA ARG A 51 2.94 10.84 -17.92
C ARG A 51 1.60 10.16 -18.20
N LEU A 52 0.53 10.92 -18.38
CA LEU A 52 -0.80 10.36 -18.70
C LEU A 52 -0.83 9.54 -19.99
N ALA A 53 0.13 9.74 -20.89
CA ALA A 53 0.25 8.92 -22.09
C ALA A 53 0.57 7.45 -21.82
N TYR A 54 1.25 7.17 -20.69
CA TYR A 54 1.61 5.81 -20.27
C TYR A 54 0.49 5.12 -19.50
N VAL A 55 -0.51 5.89 -19.07
CA VAL A 55 -1.61 5.41 -18.23
C VAL A 55 -2.96 5.81 -18.85
N PRO A 56 -3.32 5.31 -20.05
CA PRO A 56 -4.50 5.76 -20.80
C PRO A 56 -5.81 5.60 -20.01
N ARG A 57 -5.88 4.63 -19.09
CA ARG A 57 -7.03 4.41 -18.20
C ARG A 57 -7.33 5.63 -17.32
N TYR A 58 -6.34 6.48 -17.03
CA TYR A 58 -6.50 7.70 -16.24
C TYR A 58 -7.22 8.84 -16.99
N ARG A 59 -7.52 8.65 -18.27
CA ARG A 59 -8.39 9.55 -19.06
C ARG A 59 -9.78 8.95 -19.30
N GLN A 60 -10.09 7.81 -18.64
CA GLN A 60 -11.35 7.10 -18.81
C GLN A 60 -12.25 7.26 -17.59
N ARG A 61 -13.56 7.36 -17.84
CA ARG A 61 -14.60 7.37 -16.81
C ARG A 61 -15.51 6.15 -16.92
N VAL A 62 -16.23 5.86 -15.86
CA VAL A 62 -17.14 4.72 -15.80
C VAL A 62 -18.55 5.15 -16.21
N VAL A 63 -19.12 4.48 -17.21
CA VAL A 63 -20.49 4.72 -17.64
C VAL A 63 -21.35 3.47 -17.46
N SER A 64 -22.49 3.64 -16.82
CA SER A 64 -23.46 2.57 -16.61
C SER A 64 -24.28 2.31 -17.88
N VAL A 65 -24.46 1.03 -18.21
CA VAL A 65 -25.38 0.65 -19.31
C VAL A 65 -26.83 0.96 -18.89
N PRO A 66 -27.63 1.59 -19.74
CA PRO A 66 -29.04 1.87 -19.46
C PRO A 66 -29.79 0.60 -19.01
N GLY A 67 -30.66 0.75 -18.04
CA GLY A 67 -31.42 -0.37 -17.47
C GLY A 67 -30.58 -1.38 -16.70
N ARG A 68 -29.28 -1.12 -16.52
CA ARG A 68 -28.32 -2.06 -15.88
C ARG A 68 -28.31 -3.45 -16.54
N LEU A 69 -28.50 -3.49 -17.85
CA LEU A 69 -28.58 -4.73 -18.63
C LEU A 69 -27.24 -5.47 -18.73
N ALA A 70 -26.14 -4.78 -18.42
CA ALA A 70 -24.80 -5.36 -18.37
C ALA A 70 -23.91 -4.59 -17.39
N ALA A 71 -22.68 -5.09 -17.15
CA ALA A 71 -21.66 -4.39 -16.39
C ALA A 71 -21.38 -3.00 -17.01
N PRO A 72 -21.03 -1.99 -16.20
CA PRO A 72 -20.57 -0.69 -16.69
C PRO A 72 -19.38 -0.82 -17.65
N VAL A 73 -19.10 0.24 -18.38
CA VAL A 73 -17.99 0.31 -19.35
C VAL A 73 -17.04 1.45 -19.00
N TRP A 74 -15.77 1.27 -19.32
CA TRP A 74 -14.79 2.33 -19.39
C TRP A 74 -14.90 3.04 -20.74
N ILE A 75 -15.03 4.35 -20.73
CA ILE A 75 -15.04 5.19 -21.93
C ILE A 75 -14.07 6.34 -21.74
N ASP A 76 -13.49 6.82 -22.83
CA ASP A 76 -12.69 8.03 -22.79
C ASP A 76 -13.57 9.20 -22.37
N ASP A 77 -13.04 10.06 -21.49
CA ASP A 77 -13.72 11.27 -21.05
C ASP A 77 -13.42 12.37 -22.07
N ASP A 78 -14.39 12.71 -22.90
CA ASP A 78 -14.27 13.72 -23.96
C ASP A 78 -14.20 15.15 -23.41
N ASP A 79 -14.62 15.35 -22.15
CA ASP A 79 -14.51 16.60 -21.38
C ASP A 79 -13.40 16.50 -20.32
N PHE A 80 -12.35 15.72 -20.61
CA PHE A 80 -11.24 15.54 -19.68
C PHE A 80 -10.52 16.85 -19.40
N ASP A 81 -10.58 17.28 -18.15
CA ASP A 81 -9.93 18.50 -17.66
C ASP A 81 -8.87 18.15 -16.61
N LEU A 82 -7.60 18.26 -16.99
CA LEU A 82 -6.47 17.97 -16.10
C LEU A 82 -6.46 18.88 -14.88
N SER A 83 -6.93 20.13 -14.98
CA SER A 83 -6.97 21.07 -13.86
C SER A 83 -7.92 20.65 -12.74
N PHE A 84 -8.92 19.82 -13.06
CA PHE A 84 -9.77 19.19 -12.06
C PHE A 84 -9.01 18.12 -11.25
N HIS A 85 -8.13 17.40 -11.91
CA HIS A 85 -7.40 16.26 -11.31
C HIS A 85 -6.12 16.68 -10.59
N VAL A 86 -5.42 17.69 -11.09
CA VAL A 86 -4.18 18.23 -10.48
C VAL A 86 -4.51 19.54 -9.80
N ARG A 87 -4.49 19.52 -8.47
CA ARG A 87 -4.88 20.68 -7.66
C ARG A 87 -3.79 21.06 -6.68
N THR A 88 -3.90 22.24 -6.08
CA THR A 88 -2.98 22.72 -5.06
C THR A 88 -3.70 23.07 -3.77
N ALA A 89 -3.00 22.90 -2.65
CA ALA A 89 -3.37 23.40 -1.34
C ALA A 89 -2.14 23.95 -0.63
N ALA A 90 -2.32 24.89 0.27
CA ALA A 90 -1.23 25.43 1.07
C ALA A 90 -1.48 25.17 2.55
N LEU A 91 -0.42 24.77 3.27
CA LEU A 91 -0.48 24.66 4.72
C LEU A 91 -0.37 26.03 5.38
N PRO A 92 -1.10 26.25 6.48
CA PRO A 92 -0.88 27.44 7.31
C PRO A 92 0.52 27.37 7.93
N ARG A 93 1.14 28.53 8.15
CA ARG A 93 2.44 28.56 8.86
C ARG A 93 2.29 27.99 10.27
N PRO A 94 3.27 27.19 10.75
CA PRO A 94 4.61 26.99 10.20
C PRO A 94 4.73 25.88 9.12
N GLY A 95 3.68 25.12 8.80
CA GLY A 95 3.74 24.06 7.79
C GLY A 95 4.29 22.73 8.33
N THR A 96 3.87 22.38 9.55
CA THR A 96 4.34 21.16 10.24
C THR A 96 3.82 19.87 9.59
N SER A 97 4.49 18.77 9.88
CA SER A 97 4.04 17.44 9.47
C SER A 97 2.65 17.10 10.07
N ASP A 98 2.29 17.65 11.23
CA ASP A 98 0.96 17.46 11.82
C ASP A 98 -0.12 18.13 10.97
N GLN A 99 0.14 19.35 10.50
CA GLN A 99 -0.77 20.06 9.61
C GLN A 99 -0.94 19.33 8.27
N LEU A 100 0.14 18.73 7.74
CA LEU A 100 0.06 17.88 6.56
C LEU A 100 -0.83 16.65 6.83
N ARG A 101 -0.61 15.94 7.94
CA ARG A 101 -1.40 14.75 8.31
C ARG A 101 -2.89 15.06 8.47
N GLU A 102 -3.22 16.21 9.07
CA GLU A 102 -4.62 16.65 9.21
C GLU A 102 -5.24 16.93 7.84
N LEU A 103 -4.53 17.64 6.94
CA LEU A 103 -4.99 17.88 5.57
C LEU A 103 -5.20 16.56 4.81
N VAL A 104 -4.25 15.63 4.89
CA VAL A 104 -4.35 14.31 4.27
C VAL A 104 -5.61 13.57 4.78
N GLY A 105 -5.86 13.57 6.10
CA GLY A 105 -7.06 12.98 6.67
C GLY A 105 -8.36 13.55 6.06
N GLN A 106 -8.41 14.87 5.80
CA GLN A 106 -9.55 15.51 5.15
C GLN A 106 -9.68 15.13 3.67
N VAL A 107 -8.56 15.01 2.95
CA VAL A 107 -8.53 14.56 1.54
C VAL A 107 -9.02 13.13 1.42
N LEU A 108 -8.59 12.25 2.34
CA LEU A 108 -8.98 10.84 2.37
C LEU A 108 -10.45 10.62 2.75
N ALA A 109 -11.05 11.54 3.50
CA ALA A 109 -12.46 11.47 3.86
C ALA A 109 -13.40 11.73 2.68
N ARG A 110 -12.92 12.36 1.61
CA ARG A 110 -13.73 12.73 0.44
C ARG A 110 -13.67 11.63 -0.62
N ARG A 111 -14.84 11.26 -1.17
CA ARG A 111 -14.92 10.36 -2.32
C ARG A 111 -14.44 11.05 -3.58
N LEU A 112 -13.95 10.25 -4.52
CA LEU A 112 -13.71 10.69 -5.89
C LEU A 112 -15.03 10.90 -6.64
N ASP A 113 -15.06 11.86 -7.56
CA ASP A 113 -16.21 12.10 -8.41
C ASP A 113 -16.31 11.00 -9.47
N ARG A 114 -17.44 10.27 -9.47
CA ARG A 114 -17.66 9.14 -10.37
C ARG A 114 -18.08 9.56 -11.79
N SER A 115 -18.37 10.83 -11.99
CA SER A 115 -18.66 11.35 -13.34
C SER A 115 -17.39 11.63 -14.15
N ARG A 116 -16.21 11.54 -13.51
CA ARG A 116 -14.90 11.83 -14.06
C ARG A 116 -13.97 10.63 -13.88
N PRO A 117 -12.76 10.63 -14.47
CA PRO A 117 -11.72 9.65 -14.17
C PRO A 117 -11.42 9.61 -12.65
N LEU A 118 -11.25 8.39 -12.14
CA LEU A 118 -11.32 8.12 -10.70
C LEU A 118 -9.97 8.31 -9.99
N TRP A 119 -9.37 9.51 -10.11
CA TRP A 119 -8.11 9.86 -9.47
C TRP A 119 -7.98 11.36 -9.22
N GLU A 120 -7.12 11.73 -8.30
CA GLU A 120 -6.75 13.11 -7.97
C GLU A 120 -5.28 13.16 -7.52
N VAL A 121 -4.58 14.24 -7.87
CA VAL A 121 -3.25 14.61 -7.37
C VAL A 121 -3.35 15.98 -6.73
N LEU A 122 -2.91 16.09 -5.48
CA LEU A 122 -2.91 17.35 -4.74
C LEU A 122 -1.48 17.73 -4.37
N LEU A 123 -0.99 18.84 -4.93
CA LEU A 123 0.24 19.47 -4.48
C LEU A 123 -0.05 20.25 -3.20
N VAL A 124 0.70 19.95 -2.14
CA VAL A 124 0.62 20.65 -0.86
C VAL A 124 1.87 21.47 -0.67
N GLU A 125 1.69 22.78 -0.68
CA GLU A 125 2.76 23.76 -0.50
C GLU A 125 2.86 24.25 0.95
N GLY A 126 3.97 24.88 1.28
CA GLY A 126 4.14 25.55 2.56
C GLY A 126 4.63 24.66 3.69
N LEU A 127 5.18 23.48 3.40
CA LEU A 127 5.86 22.66 4.40
C LEU A 127 7.14 23.35 4.90
N GLU A 128 7.47 23.06 6.17
CA GLU A 128 8.73 23.52 6.77
C GLU A 128 9.94 23.11 5.93
N GLY A 129 10.96 23.97 5.86
CA GLY A 129 12.17 23.76 5.06
C GLY A 129 11.98 24.01 3.56
N GLY A 130 10.85 24.56 3.12
CA GLY A 130 10.57 24.80 1.71
C GLY A 130 10.18 23.55 0.93
N ARG A 131 9.93 22.44 1.63
CA ARG A 131 9.45 21.18 1.04
C ARG A 131 8.02 21.33 0.55
N VAL A 132 7.62 20.42 -0.33
CA VAL A 132 6.25 20.24 -0.77
C VAL A 132 5.84 18.79 -0.58
N ALA A 133 4.53 18.52 -0.55
CA ALA A 133 4.05 17.15 -0.59
C ALA A 133 3.11 16.94 -1.77
N VAL A 134 3.16 15.77 -2.38
CA VAL A 134 2.22 15.31 -3.39
C VAL A 134 1.35 14.23 -2.76
N VAL A 135 0.05 14.48 -2.72
CA VAL A 135 -0.94 13.50 -2.24
C VAL A 135 -1.67 12.94 -3.44
N GLU A 136 -1.40 11.70 -3.74
CA GLU A 136 -2.07 10.97 -4.82
C GLU A 136 -3.22 10.16 -4.26
N LYS A 137 -4.31 10.10 -5.00
CA LYS A 137 -5.49 9.35 -4.64
C LYS A 137 -6.10 8.72 -5.88
N THR A 138 -6.16 7.39 -5.91
CA THR A 138 -6.66 6.60 -7.04
C THR A 138 -7.68 5.58 -6.54
N HIS A 139 -8.80 5.44 -7.26
CA HIS A 139 -9.81 4.44 -6.92
C HIS A 139 -9.31 3.03 -7.24
N LEU A 140 -9.59 2.08 -6.34
CA LEU A 140 -9.20 0.68 -6.50
C LEU A 140 -9.68 0.04 -7.81
N ALA A 141 -10.78 0.50 -8.38
CA ALA A 141 -11.28 0.00 -9.65
C ALA A 141 -10.48 0.50 -10.86
N LEU A 142 -9.77 1.63 -10.76
CA LEU A 142 -9.03 2.22 -11.89
C LEU A 142 -7.78 1.39 -12.23
N VAL A 143 -7.12 0.84 -11.21
CA VAL A 143 -5.91 0.02 -11.37
C VAL A 143 -6.32 -1.43 -11.49
N ASP A 144 -6.21 -2.03 -12.67
CA ASP A 144 -6.74 -3.38 -12.92
C ASP A 144 -5.71 -4.49 -12.69
N GLY A 145 -4.59 -4.27 -12.15
CA GLY A 145 -3.64 -5.29 -11.70
C GLY A 145 -3.01 -6.17 -12.79
N GLY A 146 -3.43 -6.03 -14.04
CA GLY A 146 -2.86 -6.73 -15.18
C GLY A 146 -1.78 -5.90 -15.85
N ASP A 147 -2.21 -5.03 -16.75
CA ASP A 147 -1.34 -4.23 -17.61
C ASP A 147 -1.35 -2.73 -17.27
N THR A 148 -2.09 -2.33 -16.23
CA THR A 148 -2.24 -0.92 -15.87
C THR A 148 -1.10 -0.47 -14.97
N VAL A 149 -0.24 0.36 -15.50
CA VAL A 149 0.76 1.11 -14.72
C VAL A 149 0.01 2.15 -13.90
N ASP A 150 0.39 2.33 -12.64
CA ASP A 150 -0.18 3.37 -11.78
C ASP A 150 0.49 4.72 -12.06
N LEU A 151 -0.27 5.82 -11.92
CA LEU A 151 0.27 7.17 -12.10
C LEU A 151 1.45 7.43 -11.14
N ALA A 152 1.36 6.96 -9.90
CA ALA A 152 2.45 7.06 -8.92
C ALA A 152 3.78 6.45 -9.40
N GLN A 153 3.73 5.41 -10.25
CA GLN A 153 4.93 4.80 -10.82
C GLN A 153 5.61 5.68 -11.86
N VAL A 154 4.81 6.39 -12.64
CA VAL A 154 5.33 7.18 -13.77
C VAL A 154 5.64 8.62 -13.41
N LEU A 155 5.21 9.08 -12.23
CA LEU A 155 5.51 10.44 -11.76
C LEU A 155 6.94 10.61 -11.22
N LEU A 156 7.60 9.51 -10.86
CA LEU A 156 8.92 9.53 -10.25
C LEU A 156 9.98 9.03 -11.24
N ASP A 157 11.06 9.76 -11.34
CA ASP A 157 12.21 9.43 -12.17
C ASP A 157 13.41 8.98 -11.31
N ALA A 158 14.23 8.08 -11.84
CA ALA A 158 15.47 7.66 -11.20
C ALA A 158 16.60 8.71 -11.34
N ASP A 159 16.50 9.53 -12.36
CA ASP A 159 17.50 10.55 -12.69
C ASP A 159 16.97 11.96 -12.43
N LEU A 160 17.85 12.85 -12.02
CA LEU A 160 17.53 14.26 -11.73
C LEU A 160 17.02 15.02 -12.97
N GLU A 161 17.54 14.67 -14.15
CA GLU A 161 17.19 15.31 -15.42
C GLU A 161 15.86 14.82 -16.01
N GLY A 162 15.30 13.76 -15.42
CA GLY A 162 14.10 13.09 -15.91
C GLY A 162 14.32 12.39 -17.25
N SER A 163 13.92 11.16 -17.37
CA SER A 163 13.87 10.48 -18.68
C SER A 163 12.59 10.89 -19.38
N LEU A 164 12.66 11.94 -20.20
CA LEU A 164 11.54 12.25 -21.10
C LEU A 164 11.53 11.19 -22.21
N PRO A 165 10.53 10.32 -22.27
CA PRO A 165 10.31 9.52 -23.45
C PRO A 165 9.93 10.45 -24.61
N GLY A 166 10.29 10.03 -25.82
CA GLY A 166 10.07 10.80 -27.03
C GLY A 166 8.63 11.30 -27.20
N ALA A 167 8.45 12.28 -28.07
CA ALA A 167 7.19 12.96 -28.34
C ALA A 167 5.98 12.01 -28.31
N VAL A 168 5.14 12.20 -27.32
CA VAL A 168 3.90 11.43 -27.18
C VAL A 168 2.91 11.95 -28.21
N ALA A 169 2.27 11.02 -28.94
CA ALA A 169 1.21 11.37 -29.89
C ALA A 169 0.09 12.15 -29.16
N GLU A 170 -0.43 13.18 -29.81
CA GLU A 170 -1.57 13.93 -29.30
C GLU A 170 -2.74 12.98 -29.05
N TRP A 171 -3.28 13.01 -27.82
CA TRP A 171 -4.39 12.16 -27.45
C TRP A 171 -5.71 12.71 -27.98
N HIS A 172 -6.46 11.88 -28.67
CA HIS A 172 -7.82 12.19 -29.12
C HIS A 172 -8.78 11.19 -28.49
N PRO A 173 -9.81 11.66 -27.74
CA PRO A 173 -10.79 10.75 -27.14
C PRO A 173 -11.57 10.00 -28.21
N ALA A 174 -11.85 8.74 -27.96
CA ALA A 174 -12.80 7.98 -28.78
C ALA A 174 -14.21 8.56 -28.59
N LEU A 175 -15.01 8.53 -29.65
CA LEU A 175 -16.40 9.00 -29.58
C LEU A 175 -17.16 8.24 -28.48
N GLU A 176 -17.89 9.00 -27.65
CA GLU A 176 -18.74 8.42 -26.62
C GLU A 176 -19.86 7.60 -27.26
N PRO A 177 -20.00 6.29 -26.91
CA PRO A 177 -21.08 5.48 -27.42
C PRO A 177 -22.43 5.97 -26.89
N GLY A 178 -23.42 6.10 -27.78
CA GLY A 178 -24.77 6.46 -27.38
C GLY A 178 -25.41 5.42 -26.44
N PRO A 179 -26.44 5.80 -25.68
CA PRO A 179 -27.15 4.87 -24.78
C PRO A 179 -27.69 3.63 -25.52
N THR A 180 -28.13 3.79 -26.76
CA THR A 180 -28.58 2.69 -27.62
C THR A 180 -27.47 1.76 -28.03
N ASP A 181 -26.26 2.27 -28.31
CA ASP A 181 -25.11 1.48 -28.71
C ASP A 181 -24.62 0.60 -27.53
N LEU A 182 -24.67 1.13 -26.31
CA LEU A 182 -24.35 0.39 -25.10
C LEU A 182 -25.33 -0.75 -24.85
N VAL A 183 -26.61 -0.56 -25.09
CA VAL A 183 -27.64 -1.60 -24.96
C VAL A 183 -27.50 -2.65 -26.05
N VAL A 184 -27.36 -2.24 -27.31
CA VAL A 184 -27.18 -3.17 -28.44
C VAL A 184 -25.90 -3.99 -28.26
N GLY A 185 -24.81 -3.34 -27.87
CA GLY A 185 -23.54 -4.02 -27.56
C GLY A 185 -23.70 -5.06 -26.44
N ALA A 186 -24.42 -4.72 -25.37
CA ALA A 186 -24.68 -5.63 -24.25
C ALA A 186 -25.51 -6.86 -24.68
N LEU A 187 -26.54 -6.66 -25.50
CA LEU A 187 -27.36 -7.75 -26.02
C LEU A 187 -26.58 -8.64 -26.99
N TRP A 188 -25.75 -8.03 -27.86
CA TRP A 188 -24.92 -8.76 -28.81
C TRP A 188 -23.88 -9.64 -28.13
N GLU A 189 -23.17 -9.11 -27.14
CA GLU A 189 -22.20 -9.87 -26.34
C GLU A 189 -22.86 -11.03 -25.57
N SER A 190 -24.04 -10.79 -24.99
CA SER A 190 -24.81 -11.84 -24.28
C SER A 190 -25.30 -12.95 -25.22
N ALA A 191 -25.55 -12.62 -26.49
CA ALA A 191 -25.95 -13.59 -27.50
C ALA A 191 -24.78 -14.45 -28.02
N GLN A 192 -23.56 -13.88 -28.04
CA GLN A 192 -22.37 -14.59 -28.51
C GLN A 192 -21.71 -15.47 -27.43
N ASP A 193 -21.83 -15.09 -26.15
CA ASP A 193 -21.23 -15.81 -25.02
C ASP A 193 -22.24 -15.93 -23.86
N PRO A 194 -22.98 -17.04 -23.76
CA PRO A 194 -23.91 -17.26 -22.68
C PRO A 194 -23.27 -17.28 -21.28
N ALA A 195 -21.97 -17.61 -21.18
CA ALA A 195 -21.25 -17.57 -19.90
C ALA A 195 -21.06 -16.11 -19.44
N ARG A 196 -20.76 -15.20 -20.35
CA ARG A 196 -20.71 -13.75 -20.06
C ARG A 196 -22.06 -13.17 -19.67
N ALA A 197 -23.16 -13.71 -20.24
CA ALA A 197 -24.50 -13.31 -19.83
C ALA A 197 -24.76 -13.63 -18.35
N VAL A 198 -24.28 -14.77 -17.86
CA VAL A 198 -24.37 -15.14 -16.45
C VAL A 198 -23.50 -14.24 -15.58
N ASP A 199 -22.30 -13.89 -16.01
CA ASP A 199 -21.41 -13.00 -15.27
C ASP A 199 -21.92 -11.56 -15.26
N ASN A 200 -22.50 -11.07 -16.36
CA ASN A 200 -23.21 -9.81 -16.40
C ASN A 200 -24.40 -9.78 -15.42
N LEU A 201 -25.19 -10.86 -15.37
CA LEU A 201 -26.30 -10.99 -14.44
C LEU A 201 -25.82 -11.02 -12.98
N ARG A 202 -24.73 -11.73 -12.69
CA ARG A 202 -24.07 -11.72 -11.37
C ARG A 202 -23.60 -10.33 -10.97
N GLY A 203 -23.01 -9.59 -11.91
CA GLY A 203 -22.57 -8.20 -11.69
C GLY A 203 -23.76 -7.26 -11.40
N VAL A 204 -24.87 -7.42 -12.13
CA VAL A 204 -26.13 -6.68 -11.90
C VAL A 204 -26.73 -7.03 -10.53
N VAL A 205 -26.76 -8.31 -10.16
CA VAL A 205 -27.25 -8.77 -8.85
C VAL A 205 -26.34 -8.25 -7.72
N ALA A 206 -25.01 -8.31 -7.88
CA ALA A 206 -24.07 -7.77 -6.89
C ALA A 206 -24.23 -6.26 -6.73
N GLY A 207 -24.43 -5.52 -7.81
CA GLY A 207 -24.69 -4.08 -7.79
C GLY A 207 -26.05 -3.73 -7.16
N ALA A 208 -27.10 -4.49 -7.44
CA ALA A 208 -28.43 -4.31 -6.85
C ALA A 208 -28.42 -4.66 -5.35
N LEU A 209 -27.66 -5.70 -4.95
CA LEU A 209 -27.47 -6.09 -3.56
C LEU A 209 -26.72 -5.00 -2.78
N GLY A 210 -25.68 -4.42 -3.36
CA GLY A 210 -24.92 -3.31 -2.76
C GLY A 210 -25.81 -2.09 -2.50
N VAL A 211 -26.71 -1.78 -3.42
CA VAL A 211 -27.71 -0.69 -3.25
C VAL A 211 -28.76 -1.05 -2.20
N ALA A 212 -29.27 -2.29 -2.19
CA ALA A 212 -30.25 -2.73 -1.20
C ALA A 212 -29.71 -2.70 0.23
N LEU A 213 -28.41 -2.95 0.39
CA LEU A 213 -27.72 -2.92 1.70
C LEU A 213 -27.41 -1.49 2.16
N ALA A 214 -27.04 -0.60 1.25
CA ALA A 214 -26.89 0.82 1.54
C ALA A 214 -28.25 1.45 1.96
N VAL A 215 -29.37 0.98 1.41
CA VAL A 215 -30.72 1.41 1.77
C VAL A 215 -31.23 0.71 3.04
N GLY A 216 -30.86 -0.55 3.25
CA GLY A 216 -31.24 -1.32 4.45
C GLY A 216 -30.60 -0.81 5.75
N GLU A 217 -29.44 -0.16 5.69
CA GLU A 217 -28.82 0.55 6.83
C GLU A 217 -29.58 1.83 7.21
N VAL A 218 -30.34 2.42 6.26
CA VAL A 218 -31.12 3.66 6.48
C VAL A 218 -32.53 3.34 7.00
N VAL A 219 -33.08 2.18 6.65
CA VAL A 219 -34.41 1.73 7.07
C VAL A 219 -34.26 0.51 7.99
N GLY A 220 -33.92 0.75 9.23
CA GLY A 220 -33.88 -0.30 10.28
C GLY A 220 -35.25 -0.94 10.44
N GLY A 221 -35.43 -2.14 9.95
CA GLY A 221 -36.64 -2.91 10.20
C GLY A 221 -36.84 -4.05 9.23
N THR A 222 -36.66 -5.25 9.75
CA THR A 222 -37.35 -6.51 9.43
C THR A 222 -37.97 -6.64 8.03
N LEU A 223 -37.22 -7.19 7.07
CA LEU A 223 -37.77 -7.95 5.98
C LEU A 223 -37.18 -9.37 6.02
N GLY A 224 -38.10 -10.30 6.20
CA GLY A 224 -37.85 -11.67 6.59
C GLY A 224 -37.07 -12.53 5.62
N GLY A 225 -36.34 -13.42 6.24
CA GLY A 225 -35.99 -14.78 5.91
C GLY A 225 -35.64 -15.17 4.46
N GLY A 226 -34.37 -15.51 4.24
CA GLY A 226 -33.92 -16.40 3.18
C GLY A 226 -32.93 -15.80 2.18
N LEU A 227 -33.22 -14.70 1.52
CA LEU A 227 -32.29 -14.03 0.58
C LEU A 227 -31.39 -13.01 1.29
N GLY A 228 -31.89 -12.42 2.39
CA GLY A 228 -31.12 -11.50 3.24
C GLY A 228 -29.99 -12.19 3.98
N ASP A 229 -30.13 -13.47 4.34
CA ASP A 229 -29.11 -14.22 5.07
C ASP A 229 -27.95 -14.64 4.16
N LEU A 230 -28.20 -15.05 2.93
CA LEU A 230 -27.15 -15.39 1.96
C LEU A 230 -26.36 -14.16 1.50
N ALA A 231 -27.05 -13.02 1.32
CA ALA A 231 -26.41 -11.74 1.05
C ALA A 231 -25.68 -11.21 2.27
N GLY A 232 -26.27 -11.36 3.45
CA GLY A 232 -25.69 -10.98 4.73
C GLY A 232 -24.40 -11.75 5.05
N ASP A 233 -24.31 -13.03 4.71
CA ASP A 233 -23.11 -13.86 4.92
C ASP A 233 -21.98 -13.51 3.93
N ALA A 234 -22.31 -13.23 2.68
CA ALA A 234 -21.31 -12.76 1.71
C ALA A 234 -20.68 -11.41 2.10
N LEU A 235 -21.44 -10.56 2.79
CA LEU A 235 -21.00 -9.25 3.26
C LEU A 235 -20.43 -9.26 4.69
N ARG A 236 -20.78 -10.24 5.50
CA ARG A 236 -20.21 -10.43 6.84
C ARG A 236 -18.79 -10.99 6.79
N GLY A 237 -18.41 -11.64 5.72
CA GLY A 237 -17.14 -12.36 5.60
C GLY A 237 -15.88 -11.50 5.70
N GLY A 238 -15.95 -10.19 5.44
CA GLY A 238 -14.81 -9.29 5.57
C GLY A 238 -14.82 -8.41 6.82
N ARG A 239 -15.85 -8.52 7.65
CA ARG A 239 -15.96 -7.74 8.89
C ARG A 239 -15.01 -8.28 9.96
N PRO A 240 -14.51 -7.38 10.83
CA PRO A 240 -13.72 -7.82 11.97
C PRO A 240 -14.47 -8.83 12.83
N PRO A 241 -13.75 -9.73 13.53
CA PRO A 241 -14.38 -10.66 14.48
C PRO A 241 -15.20 -9.91 15.54
N ALA A 242 -16.30 -10.52 15.98
CA ALA A 242 -17.11 -9.96 17.05
C ALA A 242 -16.27 -9.77 18.32
N GLY A 243 -16.29 -8.56 18.90
CA GLY A 243 -15.51 -8.21 20.08
C GLY A 243 -14.05 -7.80 19.77
N SER A 244 -13.66 -7.63 18.51
CA SER A 244 -12.38 -7.04 18.16
C SER A 244 -12.30 -5.59 18.65
N PRO A 245 -11.18 -5.18 19.27
CA PRO A 245 -10.97 -3.79 19.67
C PRO A 245 -10.79 -2.83 18.48
N LEU A 246 -10.57 -3.36 17.28
CA LEU A 246 -10.44 -2.61 16.03
C LEU A 246 -11.69 -2.67 15.16
N ALA A 247 -12.81 -3.19 15.71
CA ALA A 247 -14.09 -3.27 15.03
C ALA A 247 -15.03 -2.17 15.48
N GLY A 248 -15.75 -1.56 14.54
CA GLY A 248 -16.74 -0.54 14.87
C GLY A 248 -17.50 0.00 13.67
N ALA A 249 -18.43 0.92 13.96
CA ALA A 249 -19.09 1.68 12.92
C ALA A 249 -18.11 2.72 12.35
N VAL A 250 -17.80 2.59 11.06
CA VAL A 250 -16.90 3.54 10.39
C VAL A 250 -17.64 4.85 10.13
N SER A 251 -17.07 5.98 10.55
CA SER A 251 -17.60 7.33 10.30
C SER A 251 -17.22 7.83 8.90
N ARG A 252 -17.55 9.09 8.59
CA ARG A 252 -17.12 9.76 7.36
C ARG A 252 -15.76 10.46 7.49
N SER A 253 -15.23 10.51 8.72
CA SER A 253 -14.01 11.25 9.03
C SER A 253 -12.81 10.31 9.07
N ARG A 254 -11.65 10.79 8.59
CA ARG A 254 -10.39 10.05 8.62
C ARG A 254 -9.34 10.79 9.40
N ARG A 255 -8.51 10.04 10.08
CA ARG A 255 -7.26 10.50 10.65
C ARG A 255 -6.13 9.75 9.96
N PHE A 256 -5.07 10.46 9.63
CA PHE A 256 -3.87 9.90 9.02
C PHE A 256 -2.68 10.22 9.91
N ALA A 257 -1.83 9.22 10.12
CA ALA A 257 -0.59 9.39 10.87
C ALA A 257 0.56 8.68 10.16
N THR A 258 1.77 9.11 10.43
CA THR A 258 2.98 8.64 9.76
C THR A 258 4.06 8.32 10.76
N LEU A 259 4.86 7.27 10.48
CA LEU A 259 6.08 6.95 11.21
C LEU A 259 7.18 6.64 10.20
N ARG A 260 8.37 7.17 10.44
CA ARG A 260 9.59 6.84 9.70
C ARG A 260 10.56 6.13 10.63
N VAL A 261 11.06 4.98 10.19
CA VAL A 261 12.06 4.17 10.91
C VAL A 261 13.26 3.96 10.00
N PRO A 262 14.51 4.08 10.47
CA PRO A 262 15.67 3.70 9.68
C PRO A 262 15.59 2.21 9.27
N LEU A 263 15.76 1.91 7.98
CA LEU A 263 15.79 0.52 7.50
C LEU A 263 16.92 -0.27 8.18
N ALA A 264 18.05 0.38 8.48
CA ALA A 264 19.19 -0.21 9.19
C ALA A 264 18.81 -0.81 10.56
N ASP A 265 17.85 -0.18 11.27
CA ASP A 265 17.39 -0.65 12.58
C ASP A 265 16.64 -1.98 12.46
N LEU A 266 15.74 -2.08 11.49
CA LEU A 266 15.01 -3.34 11.21
C LEU A 266 15.94 -4.42 10.68
N GLN A 267 16.94 -4.05 9.87
CA GLN A 267 17.98 -4.95 9.39
C GLN A 267 18.89 -5.44 10.53
N ALA A 268 19.17 -4.62 11.55
CA ALA A 268 19.92 -5.04 12.73
C ALA A 268 19.17 -6.11 13.52
N VAL A 269 17.85 -5.97 13.70
CA VAL A 269 16.98 -6.98 14.33
C VAL A 269 16.96 -8.26 13.50
N HIS A 270 16.76 -8.14 12.17
CA HIS A 270 16.83 -9.26 11.22
C HIS A 270 18.16 -10.03 11.35
N ALA A 271 19.30 -9.33 11.30
CA ALA A 271 20.62 -9.94 11.37
C ALA A 271 20.90 -10.62 12.71
N ALA A 272 20.35 -10.11 13.83
CA ALA A 272 20.55 -10.66 15.16
C ALA A 272 19.72 -11.92 15.42
N HIS A 273 18.53 -12.01 14.85
CA HIS A 273 17.55 -13.07 15.15
C HIS A 273 17.21 -13.99 13.98
N GLY A 274 17.65 -13.68 12.74
CA GLY A 274 17.51 -14.55 11.57
C GLY A 274 16.13 -14.58 10.93
N HIS A 275 15.20 -13.69 11.34
CA HIS A 275 13.86 -13.56 10.75
C HIS A 275 13.86 -12.51 9.65
N THR A 276 12.86 -12.53 8.74
CA THR A 276 12.80 -11.57 7.64
C THR A 276 12.49 -10.14 8.14
N VAL A 277 12.86 -9.12 7.36
CA VAL A 277 12.47 -7.73 7.67
C VAL A 277 10.95 -7.58 7.74
N ASN A 278 10.19 -8.31 6.91
CA ASN A 278 8.74 -8.34 6.99
C ASN A 278 8.23 -8.88 8.35
N ASP A 279 8.85 -9.93 8.87
CA ASP A 279 8.49 -10.48 10.19
C ASP A 279 8.79 -9.45 11.30
N VAL A 280 9.89 -8.70 11.17
CA VAL A 280 10.24 -7.61 12.10
C VAL A 280 9.19 -6.49 12.04
N VAL A 281 8.80 -6.05 10.84
CA VAL A 281 7.74 -5.03 10.65
C VAL A 281 6.43 -5.48 11.31
N LEU A 282 6.00 -6.72 11.07
CA LEU A 282 4.77 -7.25 11.67
C LEU A 282 4.87 -7.40 13.19
N ALA A 283 6.05 -7.74 13.73
CA ALA A 283 6.30 -7.79 15.17
C ALA A 283 6.27 -6.39 15.81
N VAL A 284 6.77 -5.35 15.09
CA VAL A 284 6.65 -3.94 15.50
C VAL A 284 5.17 -3.55 15.56
N VAL A 285 4.39 -3.86 14.52
CA VAL A 285 2.94 -3.56 14.51
C VAL A 285 2.23 -4.28 15.66
N ALA A 286 2.53 -5.57 15.90
CA ALA A 286 1.95 -6.31 17.01
C ALA A 286 2.33 -5.71 18.38
N GLY A 287 3.58 -5.23 18.54
CA GLY A 287 4.07 -4.57 19.74
C GLY A 287 3.39 -3.23 19.99
N GLY A 288 3.33 -2.38 18.98
CA GLY A 288 2.67 -1.08 19.07
C GLY A 288 1.19 -1.20 19.37
N LEU A 289 0.48 -2.12 18.67
CA LEU A 289 -0.93 -2.40 18.96
C LEU A 289 -1.14 -2.93 20.39
N ARG A 290 -0.24 -3.80 20.88
CA ARG A 290 -0.28 -4.24 22.28
C ARG A 290 -0.22 -3.07 23.23
N SER A 291 0.82 -2.24 23.12
CA SER A 291 1.08 -1.12 24.03
C SER A 291 -0.08 -0.12 23.97
N TRP A 292 -0.55 0.22 22.79
CA TRP A 292 -1.69 1.10 22.59
C TRP A 292 -3.01 0.53 23.18
N LEU A 293 -3.30 -0.77 22.98
CA LEU A 293 -4.48 -1.41 23.58
C LEU A 293 -4.42 -1.43 25.11
N LEU A 294 -3.22 -1.56 25.69
CA LEU A 294 -3.04 -1.48 27.14
C LEU A 294 -3.36 -0.08 27.67
N THR A 295 -2.96 1.00 26.96
CA THR A 295 -3.30 2.38 27.38
C THR A 295 -4.80 2.61 27.39
N ARG A 296 -5.54 1.97 26.50
CA ARG A 296 -7.00 2.03 26.40
C ARG A 296 -7.74 1.04 27.31
N GLY A 297 -7.01 0.23 28.08
CA GLY A 297 -7.60 -0.85 28.87
C GLY A 297 -8.25 -1.96 28.03
N GLY A 298 -7.99 -1.96 26.72
CA GLY A 298 -8.67 -2.80 25.73
C GLY A 298 -8.03 -4.16 25.45
N LEU A 299 -6.90 -4.50 26.10
CA LEU A 299 -6.26 -5.81 25.86
C LEU A 299 -7.13 -6.98 26.39
N GLY A 300 -7.77 -6.81 27.55
CA GLY A 300 -8.73 -7.75 28.14
C GLY A 300 -8.40 -9.21 27.91
N ARG A 301 -9.31 -9.90 27.20
CA ARG A 301 -9.13 -11.32 26.75
C ARG A 301 -8.45 -11.44 25.39
N THR A 302 -8.22 -10.35 24.66
CA THR A 302 -7.59 -10.35 23.34
C THR A 302 -6.13 -10.77 23.47
N ARG A 303 -5.80 -11.94 22.96
CA ARG A 303 -4.45 -12.48 22.96
C ARG A 303 -3.79 -12.31 21.60
N THR A 304 -4.57 -12.37 20.55
CA THR A 304 -4.12 -12.33 19.17
C THR A 304 -5.09 -11.47 18.37
N LEU A 305 -4.57 -10.59 17.55
CA LEU A 305 -5.31 -9.92 16.47
C LEU A 305 -4.93 -10.61 15.16
N ARG A 306 -5.87 -10.67 14.24
CA ARG A 306 -5.64 -11.25 12.93
C ARG A 306 -5.47 -10.13 11.90
N ALA A 307 -4.29 -10.07 11.30
CA ALA A 307 -4.03 -9.17 10.18
C ALA A 307 -4.28 -9.87 8.85
N LEU A 308 -4.90 -9.16 7.91
CA LEU A 308 -4.87 -9.54 6.51
C LEU A 308 -3.66 -8.89 5.88
N VAL A 309 -2.69 -9.70 5.44
CA VAL A 309 -1.43 -9.26 4.83
C VAL A 309 -1.38 -9.79 3.41
N PRO A 310 -1.58 -8.95 2.39
CA PRO A 310 -1.36 -9.35 1.00
C PRO A 310 0.11 -9.65 0.78
N MET A 311 0.43 -10.84 0.27
CA MET A 311 1.79 -11.29 -0.02
C MET A 311 1.92 -11.61 -1.51
N SER A 312 3.04 -11.22 -2.09
CA SER A 312 3.34 -11.55 -3.48
C SER A 312 3.72 -13.01 -3.63
N VAL A 313 3.19 -13.65 -4.67
CA VAL A 313 3.45 -15.06 -5.01
C VAL A 313 3.80 -15.17 -6.49
N ILE A 314 4.63 -16.16 -6.85
CA ILE A 314 4.87 -16.54 -8.24
C ILE A 314 3.93 -17.71 -8.55
N GLU A 315 3.16 -17.62 -9.63
CA GLU A 315 2.45 -18.76 -10.21
C GLU A 315 3.18 -19.23 -11.47
N ASP A 316 3.49 -20.53 -11.52
CA ASP A 316 4.19 -21.15 -12.65
C ASP A 316 3.30 -21.39 -13.88
N GLU A 317 1.96 -21.24 -13.80
CA GLU A 317 1.02 -21.50 -14.89
C GLU A 317 -0.11 -20.48 -15.01
N VAL A 318 -0.15 -19.85 -16.18
CA VAL A 318 -1.28 -19.21 -16.88
C VAL A 318 -2.02 -18.08 -16.15
N GLY A 319 -1.73 -16.85 -16.57
CA GLY A 319 -2.49 -15.64 -16.20
C GLY A 319 -1.62 -14.55 -15.59
N THR A 320 -0.39 -14.41 -16.06
CA THR A 320 0.56 -13.41 -15.57
C THR A 320 0.05 -11.99 -15.81
N SER A 321 0.00 -11.21 -14.73
CA SER A 321 0.09 -9.75 -14.84
C SER A 321 1.36 -9.37 -15.61
N SER A 322 1.39 -8.21 -16.25
CA SER A 322 2.57 -7.68 -16.96
C SER A 322 3.84 -7.66 -16.09
N LEU A 323 3.68 -7.72 -14.77
CA LEU A 323 4.76 -7.78 -13.78
C LEU A 323 5.15 -9.22 -13.38
N GLY A 324 4.46 -10.26 -13.86
CA GLY A 324 4.77 -11.67 -13.51
C GLY A 324 4.54 -12.01 -12.03
N VAL A 325 3.89 -11.13 -11.26
CA VAL A 325 3.65 -11.30 -9.82
C VAL A 325 2.16 -11.34 -9.55
N GLN A 326 1.72 -12.36 -8.85
CA GLN A 326 0.39 -12.39 -8.26
C GLN A 326 0.46 -12.05 -6.78
N VAL A 327 -0.60 -11.44 -6.26
CA VAL A 327 -0.73 -11.16 -4.83
C VAL A 327 -1.77 -12.09 -4.25
N ALA A 328 -1.42 -12.80 -3.19
CA ALA A 328 -2.33 -13.69 -2.47
C ALA A 328 -2.64 -13.14 -1.06
N PRO A 329 -3.87 -13.30 -0.57
CA PRO A 329 -4.22 -12.88 0.78
C PRO A 329 -3.67 -13.88 1.80
N HIS A 330 -2.93 -13.38 2.78
CA HIS A 330 -2.44 -14.14 3.93
C HIS A 330 -3.05 -13.61 5.23
N LEU A 331 -3.56 -14.52 6.06
CA LEU A 331 -4.01 -14.19 7.41
C LEU A 331 -2.87 -14.44 8.40
N GLN A 332 -2.32 -13.36 8.92
CA GLN A 332 -1.23 -13.34 9.87
C GLN A 332 -1.74 -13.11 11.29
N ASP A 333 -1.40 -13.99 12.20
CA ASP A 333 -1.67 -13.79 13.62
C ASP A 333 -0.66 -12.80 14.23
N LEU A 334 -1.18 -11.77 14.87
CA LEU A 334 -0.42 -10.77 15.61
C LEU A 334 -0.58 -11.04 17.11
N PRO A 335 0.45 -11.55 17.81
CA PRO A 335 0.37 -11.97 19.21
C PRO A 335 0.45 -10.76 20.16
N VAL A 336 -0.59 -9.91 20.17
CA VAL A 336 -0.67 -8.71 21.04
C VAL A 336 -0.71 -9.05 22.53
N GLY A 337 -1.06 -10.29 22.89
CA GLY A 337 -1.03 -10.80 24.26
C GLY A 337 0.40 -11.02 24.81
N GLU A 338 1.39 -11.21 23.92
CA GLU A 338 2.76 -11.52 24.31
C GLU A 338 3.54 -10.25 24.70
N ALA A 339 4.08 -10.24 25.92
CA ALA A 339 4.81 -9.08 26.46
C ALA A 339 6.27 -9.03 25.98
N ASN A 340 6.90 -10.19 25.80
CA ASN A 340 8.31 -10.25 25.42
C ASN A 340 8.46 -9.96 23.91
N PRO A 341 9.20 -8.92 23.49
CA PRO A 341 9.32 -8.54 22.08
C PRO A 341 9.96 -9.63 21.22
N LEU A 342 10.95 -10.38 21.77
CA LEU A 342 11.60 -11.46 21.02
C LEU A 342 10.69 -12.68 20.85
N VAL A 343 9.93 -13.06 21.89
CA VAL A 343 8.95 -14.16 21.78
C VAL A 343 7.87 -13.78 20.79
N ARG A 344 7.41 -12.52 20.81
CA ARG A 344 6.44 -11.98 19.86
C ARG A 344 6.95 -12.05 18.41
N LEU A 345 8.21 -11.66 18.17
CA LEU A 345 8.87 -11.77 16.86
C LEU A 345 8.92 -13.24 16.38
N HIS A 346 9.31 -14.18 17.26
CA HIS A 346 9.36 -15.60 16.93
C HIS A 346 7.96 -16.15 16.57
N GLN A 347 6.91 -15.76 17.30
CA GLN A 347 5.54 -16.19 17.02
C GLN A 347 5.04 -15.65 15.68
N VAL A 348 5.33 -14.38 15.34
CA VAL A 348 5.02 -13.79 14.03
C VAL A 348 5.76 -14.54 12.94
N ALA A 349 7.06 -14.75 13.08
CA ALA A 349 7.87 -15.45 12.08
C ALA A 349 7.39 -16.89 11.85
N TYR A 350 7.03 -17.62 12.91
CA TYR A 350 6.50 -18.97 12.80
C TYR A 350 5.20 -19.01 11.99
N SER A 351 4.30 -18.06 12.23
CA SER A 351 3.05 -17.95 11.45
C SER A 351 3.31 -17.61 9.96
N SER A 352 4.32 -16.79 9.67
CA SER A 352 4.71 -16.43 8.30
C SER A 352 5.43 -17.58 7.57
N GLU A 353 6.21 -18.41 8.29
CA GLU A 353 7.01 -19.50 7.73
C GLU A 353 6.14 -20.59 7.11
N ALA A 354 5.04 -20.94 7.76
CA ALA A 354 4.07 -21.90 7.23
C ALA A 354 3.51 -21.49 5.84
N HIS A 355 3.48 -20.19 5.56
CA HIS A 355 3.09 -19.68 4.24
C HIS A 355 4.24 -19.72 3.23
N ARG A 356 5.46 -19.36 3.67
CA ARG A 356 6.66 -19.42 2.81
C ARG A 356 7.00 -20.84 2.36
N ASP A 357 6.83 -21.81 3.25
CA ASP A 357 7.07 -23.24 2.95
C ASP A 357 6.13 -23.80 1.88
N SER A 358 5.04 -23.10 1.55
CA SER A 358 4.21 -23.43 0.40
C SER A 358 4.92 -23.27 -0.95
N GLY A 359 6.13 -22.71 -0.98
CA GLY A 359 6.98 -22.51 -2.18
C GLY A 359 6.51 -21.41 -3.13
N ARG A 360 5.45 -20.68 -2.76
CA ARG A 360 4.81 -19.67 -3.62
C ARG A 360 5.19 -18.23 -3.26
N ALA A 361 5.84 -18.00 -2.13
CA ALA A 361 6.19 -16.66 -1.68
C ALA A 361 7.40 -16.10 -2.46
N VAL A 362 7.31 -14.87 -2.91
CA VAL A 362 8.39 -14.11 -3.57
C VAL A 362 9.20 -13.36 -2.51
N ASP A 363 10.52 -13.39 -2.63
CA ASP A 363 11.35 -12.61 -1.72
C ASP A 363 11.34 -11.10 -2.08
N ALA A 364 11.73 -10.26 -1.11
CA ALA A 364 11.69 -8.80 -1.27
C ALA A 364 12.62 -8.29 -2.38
N ARG A 365 13.72 -8.98 -2.69
CA ARG A 365 14.67 -8.58 -3.75
C ARG A 365 14.06 -8.84 -5.11
N THR A 366 13.50 -10.02 -5.32
CA THR A 366 12.80 -10.38 -6.56
C THR A 366 11.63 -9.41 -6.81
N LEU A 367 10.88 -9.02 -5.76
CA LEU A 367 9.82 -8.01 -5.87
C LEU A 367 10.34 -6.64 -6.31
N THR A 368 11.44 -6.19 -5.71
CA THR A 368 12.05 -4.90 -6.07
C THR A 368 12.57 -4.92 -7.50
N ASP A 369 13.16 -6.03 -7.93
CA ASP A 369 13.70 -6.19 -9.28
C ASP A 369 12.59 -6.26 -10.35
N ILE A 370 11.46 -6.91 -10.02
CA ILE A 370 10.30 -7.05 -10.94
C ILE A 370 9.47 -5.76 -10.95
N ALA A 371 9.17 -5.22 -9.78
CA ALA A 371 8.28 -4.08 -9.63
C ALA A 371 8.95 -2.74 -10.00
N GLY A 372 10.29 -2.71 -10.10
CA GLY A 372 11.02 -1.48 -10.37
C GLY A 372 10.62 -0.37 -9.39
N PHE A 373 10.08 0.73 -9.89
CA PHE A 373 9.65 1.88 -9.09
C PHE A 373 8.17 1.84 -8.65
N ALA A 374 7.58 0.65 -8.49
CA ALA A 374 6.13 0.44 -8.34
C ALA A 374 5.58 0.08 -6.94
N PRO A 375 6.04 0.64 -5.80
CA PRO A 375 5.44 0.31 -4.50
C PRO A 375 3.96 0.65 -4.44
N ALA A 376 3.53 1.76 -5.02
CA ALA A 376 2.15 2.20 -5.03
C ALA A 376 1.22 1.18 -5.68
N THR A 377 1.57 0.67 -6.86
CA THR A 377 0.78 -0.36 -7.56
C THR A 377 0.67 -1.65 -6.77
N LEU A 378 1.75 -2.09 -6.14
CA LEU A 378 1.71 -3.30 -5.30
C LEU A 378 0.83 -3.08 -4.06
N HIS A 379 0.79 -1.87 -3.47
CA HIS A 379 -0.18 -1.54 -2.42
C HIS A 379 -1.62 -1.61 -2.95
N VAL A 380 -1.88 -1.06 -4.14
CA VAL A 380 -3.21 -1.15 -4.78
C VAL A 380 -3.61 -2.60 -5.00
N LEU A 381 -2.73 -3.41 -5.59
CA LEU A 381 -2.95 -4.84 -5.79
C LEU A 381 -3.22 -5.57 -4.48
N GLY A 382 -2.44 -5.28 -3.44
CA GLY A 382 -2.64 -5.84 -2.11
C GLY A 382 -4.02 -5.52 -1.54
N VAL A 383 -4.45 -4.26 -1.63
CA VAL A 383 -5.78 -3.85 -1.15
C VAL A 383 -6.90 -4.46 -1.99
N ARG A 384 -6.72 -4.60 -3.32
CA ARG A 384 -7.69 -5.28 -4.20
C ARG A 384 -7.88 -6.73 -3.82
N VAL A 385 -6.78 -7.45 -3.59
CA VAL A 385 -6.82 -8.86 -3.14
C VAL A 385 -7.47 -8.97 -1.77
N ALA A 386 -7.18 -8.04 -0.85
CA ALA A 386 -7.86 -7.96 0.42
C ALA A 386 -9.38 -7.79 0.25
N ALA A 387 -9.81 -6.93 -0.66
CA ALA A 387 -11.23 -6.73 -0.98
C ALA A 387 -11.90 -7.96 -1.61
N GLN A 388 -11.16 -8.78 -2.38
CA GLN A 388 -11.67 -10.06 -2.91
C GLN A 388 -11.83 -11.12 -1.81
N THR A 389 -10.98 -11.06 -0.78
CA THR A 389 -10.95 -12.04 0.32
C THR A 389 -11.98 -11.70 1.41
N VAL A 390 -13.00 -10.92 1.08
CA VAL A 390 -14.09 -10.44 1.97
C VAL A 390 -14.73 -11.53 2.84
N ARG A 391 -14.47 -12.81 2.55
CA ARG A 391 -15.04 -13.96 3.30
C ARG A 391 -14.25 -14.36 4.55
N ARG A 392 -13.06 -13.82 4.81
CA ARG A 392 -12.26 -14.21 5.97
C ARG A 392 -12.19 -13.07 6.99
N PRO A 393 -12.73 -13.26 8.20
CA PRO A 393 -12.71 -12.21 9.22
C PRO A 393 -11.26 -11.90 9.64
N HIS A 394 -10.93 -10.61 9.67
CA HIS A 394 -9.65 -10.08 10.13
C HIS A 394 -9.88 -8.80 10.93
N ASP A 395 -8.91 -8.40 11.74
CA ASP A 395 -9.00 -7.22 12.60
C ASP A 395 -8.44 -5.97 11.92
N VAL A 396 -7.36 -6.13 11.15
CA VAL A 396 -6.64 -5.04 10.51
C VAL A 396 -6.07 -5.47 9.15
N LEU A 397 -6.08 -4.55 8.18
CA LEU A 397 -5.36 -4.70 6.91
C LEU A 397 -3.97 -4.09 7.07
N ILE A 398 -2.92 -4.85 6.75
CA ILE A 398 -1.54 -4.39 6.74
C ILE A 398 -0.95 -4.69 5.36
N THR A 399 -0.58 -3.66 4.62
CA THR A 399 0.17 -3.82 3.37
C THR A 399 1.64 -3.51 3.62
N ASN A 400 2.53 -4.41 3.26
CA ASN A 400 3.98 -4.18 3.35
C ASN A 400 4.62 -4.46 2.00
N VAL A 401 5.11 -3.42 1.35
CA VAL A 401 5.69 -3.48 0.00
C VAL A 401 7.09 -2.88 0.03
N PRO A 402 8.13 -3.65 -0.30
CA PRO A 402 9.48 -3.09 -0.44
C PRO A 402 9.51 -2.12 -1.61
N GLY A 403 10.16 -0.98 -1.42
CA GLY A 403 10.39 0.02 -2.45
C GLY A 403 11.88 0.19 -2.79
N PRO A 404 12.19 1.03 -3.79
CA PRO A 404 13.54 1.23 -4.27
C PRO A 404 14.44 1.85 -3.21
N GLN A 405 15.70 1.41 -3.19
CA GLN A 405 16.72 1.90 -2.26
C GLN A 405 17.68 2.87 -2.98
N VAL A 406 17.17 3.55 -3.99
CA VAL A 406 17.85 4.62 -4.74
C VAL A 406 16.99 5.88 -4.70
N PRO A 407 17.59 7.08 -4.73
CA PRO A 407 16.82 8.31 -4.73
C PRO A 407 15.93 8.40 -5.98
N LEU A 408 14.72 8.93 -5.79
CA LEU A 408 13.77 9.25 -6.85
C LEU A 408 13.49 10.74 -6.88
N TYR A 409 13.08 11.23 -8.04
CA TYR A 409 12.86 12.64 -8.30
C TYR A 409 11.51 12.86 -9.00
N ALA A 410 10.89 13.99 -8.72
CA ALA A 410 9.75 14.51 -9.48
C ALA A 410 9.99 15.97 -9.79
N ASP A 411 9.95 16.35 -11.06
CA ASP A 411 10.21 17.71 -11.52
C ASP A 411 11.52 18.29 -10.91
N GLY A 412 12.58 17.47 -10.90
CA GLY A 412 13.88 17.80 -10.34
C GLY A 412 13.99 17.80 -8.81
N ALA A 413 12.89 17.76 -8.06
CA ALA A 413 12.92 17.68 -6.61
C ALA A 413 13.08 16.23 -6.13
N ARG A 414 13.94 16.03 -5.12
CA ARG A 414 14.20 14.72 -4.55
C ARG A 414 13.05 14.26 -3.64
N MET A 415 12.59 13.04 -3.82
CA MET A 415 11.73 12.40 -2.84
C MET A 415 12.53 12.09 -1.57
N THR A 416 12.01 12.50 -0.41
CA THR A 416 12.64 12.25 0.90
C THR A 416 11.83 11.31 1.77
N GLU A 417 10.50 11.30 1.60
CA GLU A 417 9.58 10.48 2.37
C GLU A 417 8.43 10.03 1.46
N THR A 418 7.91 8.83 1.72
CA THR A 418 6.71 8.31 1.04
C THR A 418 5.90 7.46 2.00
N PHE A 419 4.62 7.79 2.17
CA PHE A 419 3.72 7.12 3.10
C PHE A 419 2.54 6.53 2.35
N PRO A 420 2.37 5.18 2.37
CA PRO A 420 1.22 4.56 1.74
C PRO A 420 -0.10 4.93 2.44
N VAL A 421 -1.13 5.15 1.67
CA VAL A 421 -2.50 5.36 2.15
C VAL A 421 -3.34 4.14 1.82
N VAL A 422 -3.80 3.45 2.85
CA VAL A 422 -4.63 2.25 2.74
C VAL A 422 -6.04 2.58 3.20
N PRO A 423 -7.09 2.27 2.43
CA PRO A 423 -8.47 2.57 2.81
C PRO A 423 -8.96 1.68 3.96
N LEU A 424 -9.94 2.18 4.71
CA LEU A 424 -10.65 1.38 5.70
C LEU A 424 -11.74 0.54 5.02
N GLY A 425 -11.75 -0.75 5.32
CA GLY A 425 -12.84 -1.64 4.96
C GLY A 425 -14.09 -1.45 5.84
N PRO A 426 -15.24 -2.02 5.44
CA PRO A 426 -16.45 -1.98 6.24
C PRO A 426 -16.25 -2.59 7.63
N GLY A 427 -16.46 -1.80 8.68
CA GLY A 427 -16.31 -2.23 10.07
C GLY A 427 -14.88 -2.20 10.61
N HIS A 428 -13.88 -1.88 9.82
CA HIS A 428 -12.48 -1.77 10.23
C HIS A 428 -12.14 -0.32 10.61
N LEU A 429 -11.59 -0.13 11.80
CA LEU A 429 -11.26 1.20 12.31
C LEU A 429 -9.82 1.63 12.03
N LEU A 430 -8.95 0.69 11.63
CA LEU A 430 -7.53 0.92 11.37
C LEU A 430 -7.06 0.13 10.15
N ALA A 431 -6.20 0.74 9.34
CA ALA A 431 -5.40 0.10 8.30
C ALA A 431 -3.98 0.66 8.32
N VAL A 432 -3.00 -0.16 7.97
CA VAL A 432 -1.57 0.19 8.00
C VAL A 432 -0.95 -0.12 6.65
N GLY A 433 -0.33 0.88 6.04
CA GLY A 433 0.52 0.70 4.87
C GLY A 433 1.98 0.87 5.27
N VAL A 434 2.85 -0.01 4.78
CA VAL A 434 4.30 0.06 5.04
C VAL A 434 5.05 -0.04 3.72
N THR A 435 6.03 0.82 3.52
CA THR A 435 6.96 0.73 2.40
C THR A 435 8.37 1.08 2.83
N SER A 436 9.37 0.60 2.10
CA SER A 436 10.75 1.03 2.29
C SER A 436 11.19 1.91 1.12
N TYR A 437 12.03 2.90 1.38
CA TYR A 437 12.58 3.78 0.36
C TYR A 437 13.87 4.42 0.87
N ASP A 438 14.92 4.42 0.06
CA ASP A 438 16.19 5.15 0.27
C ASP A 438 16.69 5.12 1.73
N GLY A 439 16.80 3.91 2.30
CA GLY A 439 17.27 3.68 3.66
C GLY A 439 16.24 3.94 4.77
N GLY A 440 15.01 4.30 4.45
CA GLY A 440 13.90 4.46 5.39
C GLY A 440 12.84 3.37 5.25
N VAL A 441 12.08 3.14 6.31
CA VAL A 441 10.81 2.40 6.30
C VAL A 441 9.72 3.34 6.78
N PHE A 442 8.68 3.47 5.99
CA PHE A 442 7.63 4.47 6.15
C PHE A 442 6.30 3.78 6.41
N PHE A 443 5.68 4.14 7.52
CA PHE A 443 4.36 3.64 7.90
C PHE A 443 3.33 4.74 7.69
N GLY A 444 2.27 4.44 6.93
CA GLY A 444 1.08 5.25 6.81
C GLY A 444 -0.08 4.57 7.54
N LEU A 445 -0.63 5.21 8.55
CA LEU A 445 -1.75 4.70 9.33
C LEU A 445 -3.01 5.48 8.97
N THR A 446 -4.01 4.78 8.48
CA THR A 446 -5.35 5.35 8.24
C THR A 446 -6.30 4.84 9.32
N ALA A 447 -6.96 5.75 10.02
CA ALA A 447 -7.90 5.40 11.07
C ALA A 447 -9.23 6.15 10.92
N ASP A 448 -10.29 5.58 11.51
CA ASP A 448 -11.53 6.32 11.75
C ASP A 448 -11.29 7.37 12.84
N ARG A 449 -11.55 8.65 12.52
CA ARG A 449 -11.25 9.77 13.41
C ARG A 449 -12.07 9.77 14.68
N ASP A 450 -13.32 9.30 14.60
CA ASP A 450 -14.25 9.36 15.71
C ASP A 450 -14.05 8.19 16.70
N ALA A 451 -13.51 7.07 16.20
CA ALA A 451 -13.27 5.86 16.99
C ALA A 451 -11.82 5.76 17.51
N ILE A 452 -10.85 6.31 16.78
CA ILE A 452 -9.42 6.34 17.14
C ILE A 452 -8.95 7.80 17.12
N ASP A 453 -9.22 8.51 18.20
CA ASP A 453 -8.82 9.90 18.40
C ASP A 453 -7.37 10.06 18.88
N ASP A 454 -6.78 8.99 19.39
CA ASP A 454 -5.43 8.89 19.94
C ASP A 454 -4.44 8.16 18.98
N LEU A 455 -4.60 8.33 17.67
CA LEU A 455 -3.74 7.66 16.67
C LEU A 455 -2.26 8.02 16.85
N ASP A 456 -1.97 9.22 17.36
CA ASP A 456 -0.59 9.65 17.63
C ASP A 456 0.04 8.85 18.78
N VAL A 457 -0.76 8.40 19.75
CA VAL A 457 -0.31 7.48 20.80
C VAL A 457 0.06 6.12 20.20
N LEU A 458 -0.73 5.63 19.23
CA LEU A 458 -0.39 4.38 18.52
C LEU A 458 0.93 4.54 17.75
N VAL A 459 1.17 5.68 17.09
CA VAL A 459 2.45 5.94 16.40
C VAL A 459 3.62 5.88 17.38
N GLN A 460 3.49 6.52 18.55
CA GLN A 460 4.53 6.45 19.58
C GLN A 460 4.75 5.01 20.07
N CYS A 461 3.68 4.24 20.29
CA CYS A 461 3.79 2.83 20.66
C CYS A 461 4.46 1.96 19.59
N LEU A 462 4.32 2.32 18.30
CA LEU A 462 5.04 1.64 17.22
C LEU A 462 6.54 1.96 17.26
N ASP A 463 6.89 3.22 17.46
CA ASP A 463 8.28 3.66 17.59
C ASP A 463 8.96 3.02 18.81
N ASP A 464 8.28 3.01 19.95
CA ASP A 464 8.75 2.32 21.17
C ASP A 464 8.95 0.81 20.93
N ALA A 465 8.06 0.17 20.14
CA ALA A 465 8.20 -1.25 19.80
C ALA A 465 9.41 -1.55 18.90
N VAL A 466 9.84 -0.59 18.07
CA VAL A 466 11.13 -0.68 17.35
C VAL A 466 12.29 -0.66 18.36
N GLY A 467 12.26 0.28 19.31
CA GLY A 467 13.25 0.38 20.38
C GLY A 467 13.36 -0.91 21.21
N ASP A 468 12.21 -1.46 21.62
CA ASP A 468 12.13 -2.74 22.36
C ASP A 468 12.83 -3.89 21.61
N LEU A 469 12.64 -3.98 20.28
CA LEU A 469 13.29 -5.01 19.47
C LEU A 469 14.79 -4.74 19.27
N LEU A 470 15.21 -3.49 19.13
CA LEU A 470 16.62 -3.12 19.05
C LEU A 470 17.37 -3.47 20.34
N ASP A 471 16.77 -3.25 21.50
CA ASP A 471 17.35 -3.63 22.79
C ASP A 471 17.62 -5.14 22.89
N THR A 472 16.81 -5.97 22.21
CA THR A 472 17.06 -7.42 22.15
C THR A 472 18.32 -7.76 21.35
N THR A 473 18.71 -6.94 20.38
CA THR A 473 19.92 -7.15 19.56
C THR A 473 21.18 -6.94 20.38
N ASP A 474 21.20 -5.93 21.23
CA ASP A 474 22.32 -5.66 22.14
C ASP A 474 22.47 -6.77 23.20
N GLN A 475 21.35 -7.28 23.71
CA GLN A 475 21.36 -8.45 24.58
C GLN A 475 21.88 -9.70 23.86
N ALA A 476 21.51 -9.93 22.61
CA ALA A 476 21.99 -11.03 21.80
C ALA A 476 23.51 -10.91 21.54
N ARG A 477 24.00 -9.71 21.22
CA ARG A 477 25.44 -9.43 21.05
C ARG A 477 26.22 -9.68 22.34
N ARG A 478 25.71 -9.30 23.50
CA ARG A 478 26.34 -9.56 24.81
C ARG A 478 26.32 -11.03 25.21
N ARG A 479 25.33 -11.81 24.77
CA ARG A 479 25.20 -13.25 25.03
C ARG A 479 25.99 -14.12 24.06
N GLN A 480 26.34 -13.62 22.86
CA GLN A 480 27.29 -14.33 22.01
C GLN A 480 28.64 -14.31 22.70
N PRO A 481 29.15 -15.47 23.21
CA PRO A 481 30.51 -15.51 23.75
C PRO A 481 31.40 -15.05 22.61
N THR A 482 32.26 -14.06 22.88
CA THR A 482 33.35 -13.72 21.96
C THR A 482 33.96 -15.06 21.56
N ARG A 483 33.71 -15.48 20.31
CA ARG A 483 34.27 -16.73 19.78
C ARG A 483 35.76 -16.52 19.83
N ALA A 484 36.36 -16.88 20.96
CA ALA A 484 37.80 -16.88 21.12
C ALA A 484 38.30 -17.66 19.91
N ALA A 485 39.00 -16.97 19.03
CA ALA A 485 39.50 -17.59 17.81
C ALA A 485 40.07 -18.93 18.19
N SER A 486 39.62 -20.01 17.60
CA SER A 486 40.04 -21.36 17.95
C SER A 486 41.57 -21.38 17.94
N PRO A 487 42.23 -22.20 18.77
CA PRO A 487 43.69 -22.29 18.76
C PRO A 487 44.26 -22.46 17.34
N ALA A 488 43.50 -23.10 16.43
CA ALA A 488 43.84 -23.24 15.03
C ALA A 488 43.74 -21.91 14.25
N ALA A 489 42.70 -21.08 14.52
CA ALA A 489 42.55 -19.78 13.87
C ALA A 489 43.60 -18.77 14.38
N ARG A 490 43.97 -18.83 15.67
CA ARG A 490 45.07 -18.03 16.23
C ARG A 490 46.41 -18.42 15.61
N ARG A 491 46.69 -19.72 15.42
CA ARG A 491 47.91 -20.22 14.75
C ARG A 491 47.95 -19.80 13.29
N ALA A 492 46.84 -19.88 12.57
CA ALA A 492 46.73 -19.44 11.15
C ALA A 492 46.95 -17.92 11.02
N ALA A 493 46.39 -17.11 11.93
CA ALA A 493 46.61 -15.67 11.95
C ALA A 493 48.06 -15.30 12.27
N ALA A 494 48.67 -15.97 13.23
CA ALA A 494 50.10 -15.79 13.60
C ALA A 494 51.03 -16.18 12.44
N SER A 495 50.76 -17.30 11.75
CA SER A 495 51.51 -17.76 10.56
C SER A 495 51.42 -16.75 9.42
N LYS A 496 50.21 -16.20 9.18
CA LYS A 496 50.00 -15.20 8.13
C LYS A 496 50.67 -13.84 8.44
N ALA A 497 50.73 -13.48 9.72
CA ALA A 497 51.45 -12.29 10.20
C ALA A 497 52.98 -12.47 10.06
N ALA A 498 53.50 -13.64 10.41
CA ALA A 498 54.92 -13.97 10.27
C ALA A 498 55.36 -13.96 8.78
N ALA A 499 54.58 -14.57 7.90
CA ALA A 499 54.82 -14.55 6.46
C ALA A 499 54.81 -13.13 5.85
N ARG A 500 53.90 -12.26 6.32
CA ARG A 500 53.89 -10.84 5.88
C ARG A 500 55.10 -10.07 6.36
N ALA A 501 55.56 -10.32 7.62
CA ALA A 501 56.74 -9.67 8.19
C ALA A 501 58.03 -10.11 7.47
N GLU A 502 58.12 -11.38 7.10
CA GLU A 502 59.27 -11.92 6.31
C GLU A 502 59.30 -11.37 4.89
N ALA A 503 58.11 -11.27 4.23
CA ALA A 503 58.03 -10.66 2.90
C ALA A 503 58.38 -9.15 2.94
N ALA A 504 58.02 -8.43 3.99
CA ALA A 504 58.40 -7.04 4.18
C ALA A 504 59.91 -6.87 4.41
N ARG A 505 60.55 -7.80 5.18
CA ARG A 505 62.03 -7.81 5.41
C ARG A 505 62.77 -8.10 4.11
N ARG A 506 62.33 -9.05 3.29
CA ARG A 506 62.92 -9.35 1.96
C ARG A 506 62.81 -8.16 1.00
N ARG A 507 61.70 -7.44 0.99
CA ARG A 507 61.55 -6.21 0.19
C ARG A 507 62.42 -5.06 0.69
N ALA A 508 62.64 -4.94 2.00
CA ALA A 508 63.54 -3.93 2.56
C ALA A 508 65.00 -4.23 2.29
N ALA A 509 65.41 -5.53 2.33
CA ALA A 509 66.78 -5.97 1.98
C ALA A 509 67.10 -5.76 0.49
N GLY A 510 66.12 -6.05 -0.41
CA GLY A 510 66.30 -5.83 -1.86
C GLY A 510 66.39 -4.36 -2.28
N ARG A 511 65.92 -3.40 -1.45
CA ARG A 511 66.06 -1.95 -1.68
C ARG A 511 67.41 -1.36 -1.14
N ARG A 512 68.23 -2.16 -0.41
CA ARG A 512 69.53 -1.72 0.07
C ARG A 512 70.69 -2.24 -0.82
N SER A 513 70.38 -3.07 -1.81
CA SER A 513 71.38 -3.66 -2.73
C SER A 513 71.19 -3.18 -4.19
N ALA A 514 70.31 -2.20 -4.41
CA ALA A 514 70.20 -1.39 -5.61
C ALA A 514 70.45 0.08 -5.27
#